data_af7abcb083b63340f66b35ba825edb74
#
_entry.id   af7abcb083b63340f66b35ba825edb74
#
_cell.length_a   1.000
_cell.length_b   1.000
_cell.length_c   1.000
_cell.angle_alpha   90.00
_cell.angle_beta   90.00
_cell.angle_gamma   90.00
#
_symmetry.space_group_name_H-M   'P 1'
#
loop_
_entity.id
_entity.type
_entity.pdbx_description
1 polymer ?
#
loop_
_entity_poly.entity_id
_entity_poly.type
_entity_poly.pdbx_seq_one_letter_code
_entity_poly.pdbx_strand_id
1 'polypeptide(L)'
;FEKEPTESKTATAGYYNTSAFHDAAKAVGLYAETINGDAFSDACKEKVIETLKNGIGKVDLVIYSLASPRRTDPKTGEVYNSVLKPIGKSYTSKNLNTDTLKISDVTIEPANDEEIANTVKVMGGEDWELWIDALKGAGLLADDFKTVAYTYLGDKLTWPIYGKATIGKAKEDLDRAAKTLSAKHGGSARVAVLKAVVTQASSAIPVMPLYLAILFKVMKEQGTHEGCIEQIQRLFTECLYSENPRLDDANRYRVDELELDPTVQRKVEEI
;
A
#
# COMPACT_ATOMS: atom_id res chain seq x y z
N PHE A 1 5.40 -11.97 -6.63
CA PHE A 1 5.46 -12.80 -7.85
C PHE A 1 4.39 -13.86 -7.79
N GLU A 2 3.66 -14.03 -8.89
CA GLU A 2 2.73 -15.11 -9.07
C GLU A 2 3.47 -16.37 -9.52
N LYS A 3 3.02 -17.51 -9.04
CA LYS A 3 3.51 -18.82 -9.48
C LYS A 3 2.33 -19.68 -9.84
N GLU A 4 2.42 -20.31 -10.98
CA GLU A 4 1.44 -21.28 -11.46
C GLU A 4 1.42 -22.54 -10.58
N PRO A 5 0.33 -23.33 -10.60
CA PRO A 5 0.31 -24.62 -9.93
C PRO A 5 1.29 -25.60 -10.59
N THR A 6 1.80 -26.54 -9.79
CA THR A 6 2.60 -27.65 -10.26
C THR A 6 1.91 -28.96 -9.86
N GLU A 7 2.42 -30.10 -10.31
CA GLU A 7 1.87 -31.42 -9.92
C GLU A 7 1.86 -31.63 -8.39
N SER A 8 2.77 -31.00 -7.66
CA SER A 8 2.93 -31.20 -6.21
C SER A 8 2.56 -29.98 -5.34
N LYS A 9 2.25 -28.83 -5.96
CA LYS A 9 1.96 -27.57 -5.21
C LYS A 9 0.85 -26.78 -5.88
N THR A 10 -0.02 -26.19 -5.06
CA THR A 10 -1.00 -25.21 -5.52
C THR A 10 -0.29 -23.94 -6.00
N ALA A 11 -0.98 -23.16 -6.84
CA ALA A 11 -0.54 -21.84 -7.25
C ALA A 11 -0.47 -20.87 -6.03
N THR A 12 0.20 -19.75 -6.22
CA THR A 12 0.13 -18.66 -5.22
C THR A 12 -1.26 -18.04 -5.18
N ALA A 13 -1.65 -17.45 -4.06
CA ALA A 13 -2.92 -16.73 -3.93
C ALA A 13 -3.07 -15.63 -5.00
N GLY A 14 -1.97 -14.92 -5.31
CA GLY A 14 -1.93 -13.92 -6.38
C GLY A 14 -2.37 -14.48 -7.73
N TYR A 15 -1.88 -15.64 -8.12
CA TYR A 15 -2.25 -16.30 -9.37
C TYR A 15 -3.78 -16.53 -9.49
N TYR A 16 -4.40 -17.08 -8.43
CA TYR A 16 -5.85 -17.30 -8.44
C TYR A 16 -6.65 -15.99 -8.45
N ASN A 17 -6.21 -14.98 -7.69
CA ASN A 17 -6.87 -13.68 -7.66
C ASN A 17 -6.78 -12.98 -9.01
N THR A 18 -5.63 -13.03 -9.68
CA THR A 18 -5.43 -12.44 -11.00
C THR A 18 -6.28 -13.17 -12.06
N SER A 19 -6.33 -14.50 -12.02
CA SER A 19 -7.18 -15.28 -12.93
C SER A 19 -8.66 -14.90 -12.75
N ALA A 20 -9.15 -14.87 -11.52
CA ALA A 20 -10.53 -14.48 -11.22
C ALA A 20 -10.84 -13.04 -11.65
N PHE A 21 -9.89 -12.13 -11.49
CA PHE A 21 -10.02 -10.74 -11.94
C PHE A 21 -10.12 -10.64 -13.48
N HIS A 22 -9.27 -11.36 -14.21
CA HIS A 22 -9.34 -11.42 -15.67
C HIS A 22 -10.68 -11.99 -16.16
N ASP A 23 -11.16 -13.07 -15.54
CA ASP A 23 -12.45 -13.65 -15.88
C ASP A 23 -13.61 -12.67 -15.64
N ALA A 24 -13.58 -11.96 -14.51
CA ALA A 24 -14.59 -10.94 -14.18
C ALA A 24 -14.55 -9.77 -15.18
N ALA A 25 -13.37 -9.26 -15.52
CA ALA A 25 -13.22 -8.19 -16.50
C ALA A 25 -13.72 -8.62 -17.89
N LYS A 26 -13.33 -9.81 -18.33
CA LYS A 26 -13.77 -10.40 -19.62
C LYS A 26 -15.29 -10.58 -19.68
N ALA A 27 -15.91 -11.02 -18.59
CA ALA A 27 -17.36 -11.25 -18.53
C ALA A 27 -18.16 -9.97 -18.78
N VAL A 28 -17.59 -8.79 -18.49
CA VAL A 28 -18.22 -7.47 -18.71
C VAL A 28 -17.58 -6.68 -19.84
N GLY A 29 -16.72 -7.30 -20.66
CA GLY A 29 -16.09 -6.70 -21.82
C GLY A 29 -15.02 -5.64 -21.51
N LEU A 30 -14.43 -5.67 -20.30
CA LEU A 30 -13.35 -4.78 -19.91
C LEU A 30 -11.97 -5.38 -20.23
N TYR A 31 -11.04 -4.49 -20.59
CA TYR A 31 -9.64 -4.86 -20.78
C TYR A 31 -8.99 -5.12 -19.41
N ALA A 32 -8.25 -6.21 -19.32
CA ALA A 32 -7.40 -6.54 -18.18
C ALA A 32 -6.14 -7.24 -18.67
N GLU A 33 -4.99 -6.80 -18.20
CA GLU A 33 -3.68 -7.36 -18.51
C GLU A 33 -2.83 -7.43 -17.23
N THR A 34 -2.04 -8.49 -17.09
CA THR A 34 -1.16 -8.67 -15.94
C THR A 34 0.27 -8.89 -16.39
N ILE A 35 1.19 -8.15 -15.77
CA ILE A 35 2.63 -8.34 -15.96
C ILE A 35 3.21 -8.84 -14.63
N ASN A 36 3.61 -10.10 -14.63
CA ASN A 36 4.28 -10.72 -13.49
C ASN A 36 5.78 -10.45 -13.56
N GLY A 37 6.32 -9.68 -12.63
CA GLY A 37 7.73 -9.27 -12.63
C GLY A 37 8.12 -8.47 -11.39
N ASP A 38 9.39 -8.09 -11.31
CA ASP A 38 9.87 -7.14 -10.31
C ASP A 38 9.48 -5.71 -10.72
N ALA A 39 8.45 -5.17 -10.08
CA ALA A 39 7.94 -3.84 -10.37
C ALA A 39 8.94 -2.71 -10.11
N PHE A 40 10.00 -2.94 -9.34
CA PHE A 40 11.08 -1.96 -9.16
C PHE A 40 12.06 -1.92 -10.33
N SER A 41 12.13 -2.98 -11.15
CA SER A 41 13.08 -3.07 -12.25
C SER A 41 12.69 -2.21 -13.46
N ASP A 42 13.70 -1.71 -14.18
CA ASP A 42 13.50 -1.01 -15.44
C ASP A 42 12.88 -1.94 -16.49
N ALA A 43 13.28 -3.21 -16.53
CA ALA A 43 12.73 -4.21 -17.45
C ALA A 43 11.20 -4.40 -17.27
N CYS A 44 10.70 -4.35 -16.03
CA CYS A 44 9.26 -4.41 -15.78
C CYS A 44 8.56 -3.12 -16.25
N LYS A 45 9.16 -1.95 -16.01
CA LYS A 45 8.64 -0.66 -16.48
C LYS A 45 8.57 -0.61 -18.00
N GLU A 46 9.62 -1.05 -18.70
CA GLU A 46 9.66 -1.15 -20.17
C GLU A 46 8.57 -2.06 -20.72
N LYS A 47 8.38 -3.23 -20.10
CA LYS A 47 7.32 -4.18 -20.50
C LYS A 47 5.92 -3.59 -20.32
N VAL A 48 5.66 -2.87 -19.23
CA VAL A 48 4.39 -2.15 -19.03
C VAL A 48 4.19 -1.08 -20.10
N ILE A 49 5.22 -0.29 -20.40
CA ILE A 49 5.18 0.73 -21.45
C ILE A 49 4.87 0.12 -22.81
N GLU A 50 5.52 -1.00 -23.17
CA GLU A 50 5.26 -1.73 -24.42
C GLU A 50 3.82 -2.24 -24.47
N THR A 51 3.35 -2.87 -23.40
CA THR A 51 1.98 -3.38 -23.29
C THR A 51 0.94 -2.28 -23.47
N LEU A 52 1.12 -1.14 -22.82
CA LEU A 52 0.22 0.01 -22.96
C LEU A 52 0.24 0.59 -24.38
N LYS A 53 1.41 0.73 -25.00
CA LYS A 53 1.53 1.21 -26.40
C LYS A 53 0.80 0.32 -27.39
N ASN A 54 0.87 -0.99 -27.19
CA ASN A 54 0.25 -1.98 -28.07
C ASN A 54 -1.24 -2.24 -27.72
N GLY A 55 -1.71 -1.79 -26.57
CA GLY A 55 -3.06 -2.01 -26.06
C GLY A 55 -3.87 -0.71 -25.97
N ILE A 56 -4.14 -0.26 -24.72
CA ILE A 56 -5.05 0.86 -24.45
C ILE A 56 -4.46 2.25 -24.67
N GLY A 57 -3.15 2.36 -24.83
CA GLY A 57 -2.49 3.65 -25.00
C GLY A 57 -2.35 4.43 -23.68
N LYS A 58 -2.84 5.67 -23.66
CA LYS A 58 -2.76 6.55 -22.47
C LYS A 58 -3.65 6.05 -21.34
N VAL A 59 -3.18 6.27 -20.12
CA VAL A 59 -3.92 5.98 -18.88
C VAL A 59 -4.27 7.26 -18.14
N ASP A 60 -5.45 7.28 -17.52
CA ASP A 60 -6.00 8.42 -16.77
C ASP A 60 -5.65 8.33 -15.28
N LEU A 61 -5.40 7.12 -14.78
CA LEU A 61 -5.10 6.86 -13.38
C LEU A 61 -3.96 5.86 -13.23
N VAL A 62 -2.97 6.22 -12.40
CA VAL A 62 -1.91 5.31 -11.96
C VAL A 62 -2.00 5.12 -10.46
N ILE A 63 -2.20 3.87 -10.01
CA ILE A 63 -2.21 3.52 -8.60
C ILE A 63 -0.87 2.88 -8.24
N TYR A 64 -0.13 3.51 -7.33
CA TYR A 64 1.11 2.98 -6.78
C TYR A 64 0.82 2.28 -5.44
N SER A 65 0.84 0.96 -5.45
CA SER A 65 0.56 0.13 -4.29
C SER A 65 1.60 -0.97 -4.16
N LEU A 66 2.86 -0.56 -3.97
CA LEU A 66 3.98 -1.47 -3.83
C LEU A 66 4.47 -1.48 -2.37
N ALA A 67 4.66 -2.68 -1.85
CA ALA A 67 5.31 -2.94 -0.57
C ALA A 67 6.16 -4.21 -0.71
N SER A 68 7.39 -4.16 -0.22
CA SER A 68 8.32 -5.27 -0.35
C SER A 68 9.28 -5.29 0.85
N PRO A 69 9.78 -6.45 1.26
CA PRO A 69 10.88 -6.52 2.20
C PRO A 69 12.21 -6.07 1.58
N ARG A 70 12.30 -5.99 0.25
CA ARG A 70 13.55 -5.71 -0.46
C ARG A 70 13.28 -5.02 -1.80
N ARG A 71 14.20 -4.10 -2.17
CA ARG A 71 14.27 -3.47 -3.50
C ARG A 71 15.71 -3.51 -3.99
N THR A 72 15.93 -3.86 -5.26
CA THR A 72 17.20 -3.62 -5.95
C THR A 72 17.07 -2.31 -6.73
N ASP A 73 17.99 -1.38 -6.50
CA ASP A 73 18.05 -0.14 -7.26
C ASP A 73 18.39 -0.45 -8.72
N PRO A 74 17.56 -0.08 -9.70
CA PRO A 74 17.78 -0.45 -11.09
C PRO A 74 19.01 0.25 -11.71
N LYS A 75 19.47 1.38 -11.13
CA LYS A 75 20.59 2.15 -11.65
C LYS A 75 21.93 1.71 -11.09
N THR A 76 21.98 1.37 -9.79
CA THR A 76 23.23 1.03 -9.09
C THR A 76 23.40 -0.46 -8.86
N GLY A 77 22.33 -1.24 -8.89
CA GLY A 77 22.31 -2.66 -8.50
C GLY A 77 22.37 -2.87 -6.99
N GLU A 78 22.37 -1.82 -6.19
CA GLU A 78 22.38 -1.90 -4.72
C GLU A 78 21.06 -2.47 -4.19
N VAL A 79 21.17 -3.32 -3.17
CA VAL A 79 20.00 -3.98 -2.56
C VAL A 79 19.69 -3.35 -1.22
N TYR A 80 18.50 -2.76 -1.12
CA TYR A 80 17.95 -2.20 0.11
C TYR A 80 16.95 -3.16 0.75
N ASN A 81 16.99 -3.27 2.08
CA ASN A 81 16.05 -4.09 2.84
C ASN A 81 15.20 -3.19 3.74
N SER A 82 13.91 -3.37 3.71
CA SER A 82 13.00 -2.66 4.62
C SER A 82 12.79 -3.44 5.90
N VAL A 83 12.60 -2.72 6.99
CA VAL A 83 12.27 -3.29 8.29
C VAL A 83 11.06 -2.57 8.90
N LEU A 84 10.33 -3.27 9.77
CA LEU A 84 9.24 -2.70 10.56
C LEU A 84 9.69 -2.62 12.01
N LYS A 85 10.38 -1.53 12.35
CA LYS A 85 10.97 -1.31 13.68
C LYS A 85 10.64 0.07 14.21
N PRO A 86 10.47 0.23 15.53
CA PRO A 86 10.37 1.53 16.17
C PRO A 86 11.67 2.32 15.99
N ILE A 87 11.61 3.64 16.19
CA ILE A 87 12.76 4.53 16.16
C ILE A 87 13.04 5.02 17.58
N GLY A 88 14.30 4.99 17.98
CA GLY A 88 14.80 5.57 19.23
C GLY A 88 14.77 4.62 20.43
N LYS A 89 13.70 3.85 20.66
CA LYS A 89 13.59 2.91 21.78
C LYS A 89 12.85 1.65 21.38
N SER A 90 13.12 0.53 22.07
CA SER A 90 12.39 -0.72 21.91
C SER A 90 10.91 -0.56 22.23
N TYR A 91 10.09 -1.36 21.59
CA TYR A 91 8.65 -1.42 21.81
C TYR A 91 8.22 -2.84 22.13
N THR A 92 7.52 -3.01 23.27
CA THR A 92 6.95 -4.29 23.69
C THR A 92 5.44 -4.20 23.66
N SER A 93 4.79 -5.18 23.04
CA SER A 93 3.34 -5.28 22.99
C SER A 93 2.89 -6.72 22.80
N LYS A 94 1.59 -6.95 22.97
CA LYS A 94 0.98 -8.24 22.67
C LYS A 94 0.88 -8.45 21.16
N ASN A 95 1.12 -9.68 20.73
CA ASN A 95 1.01 -10.11 19.35
C ASN A 95 0.16 -11.38 19.26
N LEU A 96 -0.64 -11.49 18.22
CA LEU A 96 -1.38 -12.69 17.88
C LEU A 96 -0.64 -13.48 16.81
N ASN A 97 -0.21 -14.69 17.14
CA ASN A 97 0.24 -15.64 16.12
C ASN A 97 -1.00 -16.23 15.42
N THR A 98 -1.17 -15.93 14.15
CA THR A 98 -2.35 -16.33 13.35
C THR A 98 -2.41 -17.83 13.05
N ASP A 99 -1.27 -18.52 13.08
CA ASP A 99 -1.22 -19.98 12.80
C ASP A 99 -1.60 -20.79 14.02
N THR A 100 -1.16 -20.37 15.21
CA THR A 100 -1.37 -21.10 16.46
C THR A 100 -2.50 -20.51 17.32
N LEU A 101 -3.03 -19.34 16.95
CA LEU A 101 -4.03 -18.55 17.68
C LEU A 101 -3.60 -18.21 19.12
N LYS A 102 -2.29 -18.09 19.36
CA LYS A 102 -1.73 -17.74 20.66
C LYS A 102 -1.35 -16.28 20.72
N ILE A 103 -1.66 -15.66 21.86
CA ILE A 103 -1.23 -14.30 22.21
C ILE A 103 0.03 -14.41 23.07
N SER A 104 1.06 -13.66 22.74
CA SER A 104 2.31 -13.56 23.49
C SER A 104 2.87 -12.15 23.39
N ASP A 105 3.71 -11.77 24.35
CA ASP A 105 4.45 -10.52 24.25
C ASP A 105 5.55 -10.64 23.21
N VAL A 106 5.73 -9.56 22.43
CA VAL A 106 6.83 -9.39 21.48
C VAL A 106 7.55 -8.08 21.78
N THR A 107 8.86 -8.12 21.83
CA THR A 107 9.72 -6.93 21.93
C THR A 107 10.42 -6.72 20.60
N ILE A 108 10.29 -5.51 20.06
CA ILE A 108 10.91 -5.10 18.80
C ILE A 108 11.98 -4.05 19.15
N GLU A 109 13.22 -4.37 18.81
CA GLU A 109 14.35 -3.46 19.02
C GLU A 109 14.30 -2.28 18.05
N PRO A 110 14.82 -1.11 18.44
CA PRO A 110 14.80 0.06 17.58
C PRO A 110 15.65 -0.13 16.33
N ALA A 111 15.27 0.55 15.26
CA ALA A 111 16.05 0.61 14.03
C ALA A 111 17.29 1.51 14.22
N ASN A 112 18.38 1.17 13.54
CA ASN A 112 19.49 2.07 13.32
C ASN A 112 19.26 2.98 12.10
N ASP A 113 20.14 3.96 11.88
CA ASP A 113 19.99 4.94 10.80
C ASP A 113 20.00 4.32 9.40
N GLU A 114 20.80 3.26 9.19
CA GLU A 114 20.88 2.53 7.94
C GLU A 114 19.56 1.80 7.65
N GLU A 115 18.98 1.12 8.63
CA GLU A 115 17.68 0.44 8.51
C GLU A 115 16.54 1.43 8.20
N ILE A 116 16.59 2.64 8.79
CA ILE A 116 15.65 3.71 8.49
C ILE A 116 15.80 4.16 7.03
N ALA A 117 17.02 4.50 6.60
CA ALA A 117 17.31 4.93 5.24
C ALA A 117 16.93 3.87 4.20
N ASN A 118 17.31 2.62 4.43
CA ASN A 118 16.96 1.50 3.55
C ASN A 118 15.46 1.28 3.45
N THR A 119 14.71 1.43 4.57
CA THR A 119 13.24 1.32 4.53
C THR A 119 12.62 2.43 3.70
N VAL A 120 13.14 3.66 3.76
CA VAL A 120 12.70 4.76 2.89
C VAL A 120 13.01 4.46 1.42
N LYS A 121 14.16 3.89 1.11
CA LYS A 121 14.52 3.48 -0.27
C LYS A 121 13.59 2.41 -0.83
N VAL A 122 13.11 1.49 0.00
CA VAL A 122 12.22 0.40 -0.45
C VAL A 122 10.76 0.84 -0.53
N MET A 123 10.27 1.57 0.48
CA MET A 123 8.83 1.84 0.67
C MET A 123 8.46 3.31 0.60
N GLY A 124 9.42 4.20 0.30
CA GLY A 124 9.18 5.62 0.07
C GLY A 124 8.71 5.92 -1.36
N GLY A 125 8.78 7.19 -1.72
CA GLY A 125 8.21 7.70 -2.97
C GLY A 125 9.13 7.67 -4.18
N GLU A 126 10.43 7.33 -4.03
CA GLU A 126 11.39 7.38 -5.14
C GLU A 126 10.98 6.50 -6.33
N ASP A 127 10.56 5.26 -6.09
CA ASP A 127 10.14 4.39 -7.20
C ASP A 127 8.80 4.81 -7.81
N TRP A 128 7.91 5.41 -7.03
CA TRP A 128 6.71 6.04 -7.57
C TRP A 128 7.05 7.17 -8.55
N GLU A 129 8.03 8.03 -8.21
CA GLU A 129 8.54 9.06 -9.11
C GLU A 129 9.11 8.43 -10.40
N LEU A 130 9.90 7.34 -10.29
CA LEU A 130 10.44 6.62 -11.45
C LEU A 130 9.34 6.05 -12.37
N TRP A 131 8.27 5.50 -11.81
CA TRP A 131 7.14 5.01 -12.59
C TRP A 131 6.44 6.13 -13.37
N ILE A 132 6.13 7.24 -12.71
CA ILE A 132 5.45 8.38 -13.36
C ILE A 132 6.35 9.03 -14.41
N ASP A 133 7.65 9.18 -14.12
CA ASP A 133 8.63 9.69 -15.08
C ASP A 133 8.72 8.79 -16.34
N ALA A 134 8.77 7.47 -16.16
CA ALA A 134 8.82 6.52 -17.27
C ALA A 134 7.55 6.58 -18.14
N LEU A 135 6.38 6.56 -17.53
CA LEU A 135 5.10 6.63 -18.25
C LEU A 135 4.93 8.00 -18.97
N LYS A 136 5.30 9.10 -18.30
CA LYS A 136 5.25 10.45 -18.89
C LYS A 136 6.22 10.59 -20.06
N GLY A 137 7.46 10.12 -19.89
CA GLY A 137 8.47 10.11 -20.94
C GLY A 137 8.07 9.27 -22.15
N ALA A 138 7.28 8.23 -21.96
CA ALA A 138 6.72 7.41 -23.04
C ALA A 138 5.46 8.00 -23.69
N GLY A 139 4.90 9.11 -23.17
CA GLY A 139 3.68 9.75 -23.67
C GLY A 139 2.39 8.98 -23.33
N LEU A 140 2.41 8.19 -22.28
CA LEU A 140 1.32 7.26 -21.92
C LEU A 140 0.42 7.76 -20.77
N LEU A 141 0.60 8.99 -20.30
CA LEU A 141 -0.29 9.62 -19.35
C LEU A 141 -1.24 10.59 -20.06
N ALA A 142 -2.52 10.58 -19.70
CA ALA A 142 -3.48 11.60 -20.11
C ALA A 142 -3.05 12.99 -19.61
N ASP A 143 -3.60 14.07 -20.19
CA ASP A 143 -3.17 15.43 -19.85
C ASP A 143 -3.58 15.81 -18.40
N ASP A 144 -4.74 15.31 -17.95
CA ASP A 144 -5.30 15.48 -16.61
C ASP A 144 -5.18 14.22 -15.72
N PHE A 145 -4.17 13.39 -15.98
CA PHE A 145 -3.98 12.15 -15.26
C PHE A 145 -3.93 12.33 -13.75
N LYS A 146 -4.37 11.32 -13.04
CA LYS A 146 -4.25 11.21 -11.58
C LYS A 146 -3.28 10.10 -11.23
N THR A 147 -2.52 10.28 -10.15
CA THR A 147 -1.75 9.20 -9.57
C THR A 147 -1.89 9.18 -8.05
N VAL A 148 -1.99 7.98 -7.49
CA VAL A 148 -2.24 7.80 -6.06
C VAL A 148 -1.32 6.73 -5.50
N ALA A 149 -0.62 7.05 -4.40
CA ALA A 149 0.07 6.05 -3.60
C ALA A 149 -0.76 5.67 -2.36
N TYR A 150 -0.87 4.39 -2.06
CA TYR A 150 -1.58 3.91 -0.88
C TYR A 150 -0.70 3.98 0.37
N THR A 151 -1.30 4.42 1.48
CA THR A 151 -0.67 4.45 2.79
C THR A 151 -1.64 4.03 3.89
N TYR A 152 -1.08 3.81 5.07
CA TYR A 152 -1.79 3.66 6.33
C TYR A 152 -1.11 4.56 7.36
N LEU A 153 -1.88 5.30 8.15
CA LEU A 153 -1.37 6.16 9.21
C LEU A 153 -1.68 5.60 10.60
N GLY A 154 -2.87 5.05 10.79
CA GLY A 154 -3.34 4.56 12.10
C GLY A 154 -3.47 5.65 13.15
N ASP A 155 -3.56 5.21 14.41
CA ASP A 155 -3.61 6.05 15.59
C ASP A 155 -2.65 5.52 16.68
N LYS A 156 -2.72 6.08 17.88
CA LYS A 156 -1.81 5.85 19.01
C LYS A 156 -1.48 4.38 19.28
N LEU A 157 -2.42 3.46 19.08
CA LEU A 157 -2.21 2.01 19.26
C LEU A 157 -1.22 1.42 18.25
N THR A 158 -1.17 1.96 17.04
CA THR A 158 -0.31 1.48 15.96
C THR A 158 0.92 2.37 15.70
N TRP A 159 0.93 3.61 16.19
CA TRP A 159 2.04 4.54 15.95
C TRP A 159 3.42 4.04 16.35
N PRO A 160 3.62 3.26 17.44
CA PRO A 160 4.96 2.79 17.80
C PRO A 160 5.62 1.93 16.73
N ILE A 161 4.83 1.23 15.89
CA ILE A 161 5.31 0.34 14.82
C ILE A 161 4.97 0.87 13.42
N TYR A 162 4.15 1.93 13.31
CA TYR A 162 3.78 2.57 12.05
C TYR A 162 4.21 4.03 11.99
N GLY A 163 3.44 4.95 12.56
CA GLY A 163 3.65 6.39 12.41
C GLY A 163 5.00 6.88 12.94
N LYS A 164 5.47 6.35 14.08
CA LYS A 164 6.75 6.70 14.73
C LYS A 164 7.84 5.65 14.51
N ALA A 165 7.78 4.94 13.40
CA ALA A 165 8.65 3.81 13.06
C ALA A 165 9.30 4.04 11.69
N THR A 166 10.11 3.07 11.26
CA THR A 166 10.79 3.11 9.95
C THR A 166 9.82 3.29 8.79
N ILE A 167 8.68 2.59 8.86
CA ILE A 167 7.64 2.71 7.83
C ILE A 167 7.00 4.11 7.81
N GLY A 168 6.86 4.78 8.97
CA GLY A 168 6.39 6.16 9.04
C GLY A 168 7.30 7.12 8.27
N LYS A 169 8.63 6.94 8.36
CA LYS A 169 9.60 7.71 7.57
C LYS A 169 9.44 7.49 6.06
N ALA A 170 9.20 6.25 5.65
CA ALA A 170 8.89 5.96 4.25
C ALA A 170 7.56 6.62 3.79
N LYS A 171 6.57 6.73 4.67
CA LYS A 171 5.30 7.40 4.37
C LYS A 171 5.44 8.93 4.29
N GLU A 172 6.32 9.54 5.11
CA GLU A 172 6.71 10.94 4.94
C GLU A 172 7.34 11.21 3.56
N ASP A 173 8.13 10.27 3.04
CA ASP A 173 8.73 10.37 1.70
C ASP A 173 7.71 10.18 0.57
N LEU A 174 6.62 9.42 0.77
CA LEU A 174 5.50 9.40 -0.17
C LEU A 174 4.81 10.78 -0.27
N ASP A 175 4.64 11.48 0.84
CA ASP A 175 4.07 12.83 0.85
C ASP A 175 4.98 13.84 0.12
N ARG A 176 6.30 13.69 0.26
CA ARG A 176 7.30 14.45 -0.51
C ARG A 176 7.16 14.17 -2.01
N ALA A 177 7.12 12.89 -2.39
CA ALA A 177 7.00 12.48 -3.78
C ALA A 177 5.70 12.97 -4.43
N ALA A 178 4.57 12.92 -3.72
CA ALA A 178 3.30 13.47 -4.22
C ALA A 178 3.41 14.94 -4.60
N LYS A 179 4.06 15.75 -3.75
CA LYS A 179 4.29 17.18 -4.02
C LYS A 179 5.21 17.38 -5.23
N THR A 180 6.30 16.61 -5.30
CA THR A 180 7.26 16.66 -6.43
C THR A 180 6.59 16.30 -7.74
N LEU A 181 5.82 15.21 -7.78
CA LEU A 181 5.12 14.74 -8.98
C LEU A 181 4.08 15.75 -9.46
N SER A 182 3.28 16.32 -8.56
CA SER A 182 2.30 17.34 -8.90
C SER A 182 2.95 18.59 -9.49
N ALA A 183 4.07 19.04 -8.91
CA ALA A 183 4.81 20.19 -9.39
C ALA A 183 5.49 19.93 -10.74
N LYS A 184 6.01 18.72 -10.95
CA LYS A 184 6.82 18.38 -12.14
C LYS A 184 5.97 18.10 -13.38
N HIS A 185 4.82 17.44 -13.21
CA HIS A 185 4.08 16.86 -14.34
C HIS A 185 2.71 17.48 -14.62
N GLY A 186 2.25 18.40 -13.78
CA GLY A 186 0.98 19.12 -13.96
C GLY A 186 -0.29 18.30 -13.74
N GLY A 187 -0.15 17.01 -13.40
CA GLY A 187 -1.25 16.13 -13.01
C GLY A 187 -1.55 16.22 -11.52
N SER A 188 -2.51 15.40 -11.06
CA SER A 188 -2.84 15.28 -9.64
C SER A 188 -2.14 14.07 -9.04
N ALA A 189 -1.12 14.28 -8.19
CA ALA A 189 -0.49 13.24 -7.41
C ALA A 189 -0.84 13.40 -5.93
N ARG A 190 -1.41 12.35 -5.31
CA ARG A 190 -1.80 12.35 -3.90
C ARG A 190 -1.51 11.03 -3.22
N VAL A 191 -1.40 11.08 -1.91
CA VAL A 191 -1.39 9.89 -1.06
C VAL A 191 -2.83 9.60 -0.63
N ALA A 192 -3.25 8.34 -0.69
CA ALA A 192 -4.53 7.90 -0.14
C ALA A 192 -4.30 7.14 1.16
N VAL A 193 -4.84 7.67 2.25
CA VAL A 193 -4.79 7.05 3.56
C VAL A 193 -5.94 6.08 3.69
N LEU A 194 -5.60 4.80 3.68
CA LEU A 194 -6.55 3.70 3.82
C LEU A 194 -6.68 3.32 5.30
N LYS A 195 -7.82 2.74 5.67
CA LYS A 195 -7.95 2.09 6.96
C LYS A 195 -7.19 0.76 6.98
N ALA A 196 -6.91 0.25 8.16
CA ALA A 196 -6.33 -1.08 8.32
C ALA A 196 -7.21 -2.16 7.69
N VAL A 197 -6.59 -3.01 6.87
CA VAL A 197 -7.25 -4.13 6.17
C VAL A 197 -6.49 -5.43 6.38
N VAL A 198 -7.22 -6.55 6.38
CA VAL A 198 -6.60 -7.86 6.46
C VAL A 198 -6.12 -8.28 5.08
N THR A 199 -4.81 -8.46 4.96
CA THR A 199 -4.16 -9.02 3.79
C THR A 199 -3.17 -10.10 4.23
N GLN A 200 -2.67 -10.91 3.31
CA GLN A 200 -1.62 -11.88 3.65
C GLN A 200 -0.39 -11.19 4.28
N ALA A 201 -0.02 -10.03 3.80
CA ALA A 201 1.11 -9.26 4.33
C ALA A 201 0.88 -8.77 5.77
N SER A 202 -0.36 -8.44 6.16
CA SER A 202 -0.66 -7.92 7.49
C SER A 202 -0.43 -8.95 8.62
N SER A 203 -0.47 -10.25 8.32
CA SER A 203 -0.17 -11.30 9.29
C SER A 203 1.30 -11.33 9.74
N ALA A 204 2.20 -10.82 8.89
CA ALA A 204 3.64 -10.76 9.17
C ALA A 204 4.07 -9.48 9.92
N ILE A 205 3.18 -8.50 10.06
CA ILE A 205 3.49 -7.23 10.74
C ILE A 205 3.26 -7.41 12.24
N PRO A 206 4.29 -7.28 13.10
CA PRO A 206 4.12 -7.44 14.54
C PRO A 206 2.98 -6.56 15.10
N VAL A 207 2.26 -7.07 16.09
CA VAL A 207 1.13 -6.39 16.76
C VAL A 207 -0.13 -6.24 15.89
N MET A 208 0.00 -6.03 14.57
CA MET A 208 -1.13 -5.77 13.68
C MET A 208 -2.19 -6.89 13.66
N PRO A 209 -1.85 -8.18 13.68
CA PRO A 209 -2.87 -9.23 13.68
C PRO A 209 -3.83 -9.13 14.89
N LEU A 210 -3.31 -8.84 16.08
CA LEU A 210 -4.15 -8.65 17.27
C LEU A 210 -5.01 -7.40 17.16
N TYR A 211 -4.39 -6.26 16.78
CA TYR A 211 -5.11 -5.01 16.57
C TYR A 211 -6.25 -5.18 15.56
N LEU A 212 -5.97 -5.78 14.40
CA LEU A 212 -6.97 -6.02 13.35
C LEU A 212 -8.10 -6.94 13.82
N ALA A 213 -7.80 -8.01 14.60
CA ALA A 213 -8.81 -8.90 15.11
C ALA A 213 -9.79 -8.16 16.03
N ILE A 214 -9.29 -7.31 16.92
CA ILE A 214 -10.09 -6.49 17.83
C ILE A 214 -10.85 -5.42 17.07
N LEU A 215 -10.17 -4.65 16.21
CA LEU A 215 -10.77 -3.60 15.39
C LEU A 215 -11.94 -4.12 14.58
N PHE A 216 -11.76 -5.22 13.87
CA PHE A 216 -12.81 -5.78 13.02
C PHE A 216 -13.99 -6.30 13.81
N LYS A 217 -13.73 -6.88 15.00
CA LYS A 217 -14.80 -7.27 15.92
C LYS A 217 -15.65 -6.04 16.29
N VAL A 218 -15.00 -4.98 16.78
CA VAL A 218 -15.68 -3.74 17.19
C VAL A 218 -16.44 -3.11 16.02
N MET A 219 -15.80 -2.97 14.85
CA MET A 219 -16.45 -2.37 13.68
C MET A 219 -17.63 -3.20 13.15
N LYS A 220 -17.54 -4.53 13.18
CA LYS A 220 -18.66 -5.41 12.81
C LYS A 220 -19.83 -5.27 13.78
N GLU A 221 -19.57 -5.19 15.08
CA GLU A 221 -20.60 -4.97 16.11
C GLU A 221 -21.28 -3.61 15.97
N GLN A 222 -20.58 -2.60 15.43
CA GLN A 222 -21.12 -1.26 15.18
C GLN A 222 -21.73 -1.10 13.77
N GLY A 223 -21.58 -2.08 12.88
CA GLY A 223 -22.04 -1.99 11.50
C GLY A 223 -21.23 -1.05 10.60
N THR A 224 -19.99 -0.72 10.99
CA THR A 224 -19.09 0.20 10.26
C THR A 224 -17.92 -0.53 9.58
N HIS A 225 -17.93 -1.85 9.57
CA HIS A 225 -16.87 -2.65 8.97
C HIS A 225 -16.88 -2.55 7.45
N GLU A 226 -15.69 -2.33 6.88
CA GLU A 226 -15.41 -2.39 5.45
C GLU A 226 -14.30 -3.40 5.16
N GLY A 227 -14.44 -4.18 4.10
CA GLY A 227 -13.36 -4.94 3.49
C GLY A 227 -12.57 -4.10 2.47
N CYS A 228 -11.67 -4.78 1.74
CA CYS A 228 -10.83 -4.09 0.75
C CYS A 228 -11.66 -3.49 -0.40
N ILE A 229 -12.68 -4.21 -0.89
CA ILE A 229 -13.48 -3.80 -2.05
C ILE A 229 -14.32 -2.57 -1.71
N GLU A 230 -15.03 -2.59 -0.58
CA GLU A 230 -15.88 -1.49 -0.14
C GLU A 230 -15.05 -0.22 0.06
N GLN A 231 -13.86 -0.36 0.68
CA GLN A 231 -12.98 0.77 0.92
C GLN A 231 -12.41 1.36 -0.38
N ILE A 232 -11.99 0.52 -1.33
CA ILE A 232 -11.50 1.00 -2.63
C ILE A 232 -12.63 1.63 -3.43
N GLN A 233 -13.83 1.06 -3.43
CA GLN A 233 -14.98 1.69 -4.05
C GLN A 233 -15.23 3.10 -3.48
N ARG A 234 -15.19 3.25 -2.16
CA ARG A 234 -15.35 4.54 -1.48
C ARG A 234 -14.22 5.52 -1.82
N LEU A 235 -12.97 5.06 -1.91
CA LEU A 235 -11.84 5.87 -2.38
C LEU A 235 -12.11 6.42 -3.79
N PHE A 236 -12.63 5.60 -4.70
CA PHE A 236 -12.92 6.03 -6.06
C PHE A 236 -14.07 7.03 -6.11
N THR A 237 -15.18 6.75 -5.44
CA THR A 237 -16.40 7.57 -5.52
C THR A 237 -16.35 8.86 -4.71
N GLU A 238 -15.76 8.82 -3.50
CA GLU A 238 -15.74 9.96 -2.59
C GLU A 238 -14.47 10.81 -2.67
N CYS A 239 -13.39 10.28 -3.28
CA CYS A 239 -12.11 10.98 -3.37
C CYS A 239 -11.65 11.17 -4.81
N LEU A 240 -11.33 10.10 -5.54
CA LEU A 240 -10.66 10.19 -6.85
C LEU A 240 -11.54 10.85 -7.92
N TYR A 241 -12.83 10.56 -7.93
CA TYR A 241 -13.80 11.07 -8.91
C TYR A 241 -14.87 11.96 -8.30
N SER A 242 -14.68 12.39 -7.06
CA SER A 242 -15.51 13.38 -6.41
C SER A 242 -15.13 14.80 -6.83
N GLU A 243 -16.12 15.67 -7.01
CA GLU A 243 -15.90 17.11 -7.20
C GLU A 243 -15.38 17.79 -5.92
N ASN A 244 -15.74 17.26 -4.76
CA ASN A 244 -15.34 17.75 -3.44
C ASN A 244 -14.69 16.63 -2.61
N PRO A 245 -13.47 16.20 -2.95
CA PRO A 245 -12.82 15.09 -2.27
C PRO A 245 -12.49 15.45 -0.82
N ARG A 246 -12.59 14.47 0.07
CA ARG A 246 -12.16 14.62 1.46
C ARG A 246 -10.65 14.60 1.56
N LEU A 247 -10.07 15.75 1.87
CA LEU A 247 -8.62 15.95 1.99
C LEU A 247 -8.26 16.36 3.42
N ASP A 248 -7.09 15.95 3.87
CA ASP A 248 -6.47 16.49 5.10
C ASP A 248 -5.53 17.68 4.80
N ASP A 249 -4.95 18.26 5.85
CA ASP A 249 -4.05 19.42 5.75
C ASP A 249 -2.78 19.13 4.94
N ALA A 250 -2.41 17.87 4.77
CA ALA A 250 -1.31 17.43 3.92
C ALA A 250 -1.73 17.13 2.47
N ASN A 251 -2.99 17.44 2.11
CA ASN A 251 -3.58 17.22 0.78
C ASN A 251 -3.69 15.73 0.40
N ARG A 252 -3.89 14.84 1.40
CA ARG A 252 -4.09 13.40 1.22
C ARG A 252 -5.57 13.06 1.20
N TYR A 253 -5.95 12.08 0.38
CA TYR A 253 -7.28 11.47 0.48
C TYR A 253 -7.43 10.70 1.77
N ARG A 254 -8.59 10.82 2.44
CA ARG A 254 -8.88 10.17 3.74
C ARG A 254 -10.07 9.24 3.59
N VAL A 255 -9.82 7.94 3.74
CA VAL A 255 -10.84 6.89 3.80
C VAL A 255 -10.64 5.96 5.01
N ASP A 256 -9.93 6.45 6.02
CA ASP A 256 -9.61 5.79 7.28
C ASP A 256 -10.49 6.25 8.47
N GLU A 257 -11.41 7.17 8.25
CA GLU A 257 -12.21 7.78 9.30
C GLU A 257 -13.09 6.79 10.07
N LEU A 258 -13.53 5.71 9.45
CA LEU A 258 -14.34 4.69 10.12
C LEU A 258 -13.52 3.89 11.15
N GLU A 259 -12.23 3.65 10.86
CA GLU A 259 -11.30 3.10 11.85
C GLU A 259 -10.99 4.10 12.95
N LEU A 260 -10.74 5.36 12.56
CA LEU A 260 -10.31 6.41 13.48
C LEU A 260 -11.45 7.07 14.25
N ASP A 261 -12.69 6.59 14.10
CA ASP A 261 -13.81 7.05 14.93
C ASP A 261 -13.47 6.89 16.42
N PRO A 262 -13.60 7.94 17.24
CA PRO A 262 -13.23 7.90 18.64
C PRO A 262 -13.96 6.82 19.45
N THR A 263 -15.17 6.45 19.04
CA THR A 263 -15.94 5.39 19.72
C THR A 263 -15.41 4.00 19.36
N VAL A 264 -14.93 3.82 18.13
CA VAL A 264 -14.25 2.60 17.69
C VAL A 264 -12.94 2.46 18.43
N GLN A 265 -12.06 3.48 18.36
CA GLN A 265 -10.74 3.44 18.96
C GLN A 265 -10.78 3.21 20.48
N ARG A 266 -11.69 3.88 21.20
CA ARG A 266 -11.87 3.66 22.64
C ARG A 266 -12.25 2.21 22.94
N LYS A 267 -13.20 1.62 22.22
CA LYS A 267 -13.58 0.22 22.44
C LYS A 267 -12.46 -0.76 22.10
N VAL A 268 -11.65 -0.45 21.11
CA VAL A 268 -10.47 -1.27 20.79
C VAL A 268 -9.43 -1.20 21.89
N GLU A 269 -9.24 -0.04 22.53
CA GLU A 269 -8.34 0.14 23.67
C GLU A 269 -8.80 -0.60 24.93
N GLU A 270 -10.13 -0.70 25.17
CA GLU A 270 -10.73 -1.33 26.35
C GLU A 270 -10.61 -2.87 26.32
N ILE A 271 -10.37 -3.50 25.16
CA ILE A 271 -10.22 -4.95 24.99
C ILE A 271 -8.75 -5.36 25.07
#